data_ad48dfda01c667073581be45aad546f6
#
_entry.id   ad48dfda01c667073581be45aad546f6
#
_cell.length_a   1.000
_cell.length_b   1.000
_cell.length_c   1.000
_cell.angle_alpha   90.00
_cell.angle_beta   90.00
_cell.angle_gamma   90.00
#
_symmetry.space_group_name_H-M   'P 1'
#
loop_
_entity.id
_entity.type
_entity.pdbx_description
1 polymer ?
#
loop_
_entity_poly.entity_id
_entity_poly.type
_entity_poly.pdbx_seq_one_letter_code
_entity_poly.pdbx_strand_id
1 'polypeptide(L)'
;MELKKEFPYLKNFVTLSPVPMFSKWLKEKDIKLAKKLINSSSLKRNESEILAHAKEYFFKAKQNDNYPIDPVQRFHLSNGAILDNIHLNADLSENGIKNSLGIMVNYKYELDSIEQNHEEYFSKMSVPASKKLK
;
A
#
# COMPACT_ATOMS: atom_id res chain seq x y z
N MET A 1 -17.82 9.58 6.07
CA MET A 1 -17.96 8.47 5.12
C MET A 1 -19.40 7.94 5.15
N GLU A 2 -20.02 7.74 4.00
CA GLU A 2 -21.42 7.41 3.91
C GLU A 2 -21.79 5.95 4.19
N LEU A 3 -20.82 5.03 4.13
CA LEU A 3 -21.08 3.62 4.40
C LEU A 3 -21.73 3.35 5.76
N LYS A 4 -21.32 4.10 6.78
CA LYS A 4 -21.89 3.93 8.12
C LYS A 4 -23.35 4.38 8.18
N LYS A 5 -23.76 5.33 7.35
CA LYS A 5 -25.16 5.77 7.26
C LYS A 5 -26.04 4.72 6.60
N GLU A 6 -25.54 4.08 5.55
CA GLU A 6 -26.27 3.02 4.84
C GLU A 6 -26.28 1.71 5.61
N PHE A 7 -25.18 1.43 6.33
CA PHE A 7 -24.97 0.19 7.07
C PHE A 7 -24.55 0.51 8.51
N PRO A 8 -25.46 0.98 9.36
CA PRO A 8 -25.12 1.44 10.72
C PRO A 8 -24.54 0.34 11.62
N TYR A 9 -24.74 -0.92 11.29
CA TYR A 9 -24.13 -2.06 11.99
C TYR A 9 -22.73 -2.39 11.49
N LEU A 10 -22.30 -1.82 10.38
CA LEU A 10 -20.97 -2.06 9.82
C LEU A 10 -19.92 -1.30 10.63
N LYS A 11 -18.93 -2.01 11.17
CA LYS A 11 -17.88 -1.40 12.00
C LYS A 11 -16.55 -1.35 11.27
N ASN A 12 -16.20 -2.39 10.52
CA ASN A 12 -14.93 -2.50 9.84
C ASN A 12 -15.09 -3.16 8.47
N PHE A 13 -14.27 -2.76 7.52
CA PHE A 13 -14.11 -3.51 6.28
C PHE A 13 -12.70 -3.32 5.74
N VAL A 14 -12.28 -4.24 4.87
CA VAL A 14 -10.94 -4.29 4.32
C VAL A 14 -11.04 -4.34 2.79
N THR A 15 -10.24 -3.54 2.11
CA THR A 15 -10.09 -3.62 0.65
C THR A 15 -8.84 -4.41 0.29
N LEU A 16 -8.83 -5.04 -0.86
CA LEU A 16 -7.63 -5.62 -1.47
C LEU A 16 -7.32 -4.80 -2.70
N SER A 17 -6.19 -4.13 -2.70
CA SER A 17 -5.86 -3.13 -3.70
C SER A 17 -4.56 -3.42 -4.42
N PRO A 18 -4.46 -3.10 -5.73
CA PRO A 18 -3.22 -3.21 -6.48
C PRO A 18 -2.25 -2.10 -6.10
N VAL A 19 -0.98 -2.28 -6.50
CA VAL A 19 0.08 -1.30 -6.28
C VAL A 19 0.75 -1.01 -7.63
N PRO A 20 0.05 -0.31 -8.54
CA PRO A 20 0.45 -0.24 -9.95
C PRO A 20 1.73 0.52 -10.23
N MET A 21 2.21 1.33 -9.31
CA MET A 21 3.40 2.17 -9.51
C MET A 21 4.64 1.64 -8.79
N PHE A 22 4.54 0.54 -8.05
CA PHE A 22 5.65 0.03 -7.26
C PHE A 22 6.86 -0.33 -8.12
N SER A 23 6.64 -1.08 -9.18
CA SER A 23 7.70 -1.51 -10.10
C SER A 23 8.42 -0.32 -10.73
N LYS A 24 7.66 0.66 -11.18
CA LYS A 24 8.20 1.89 -11.78
C LYS A 24 9.07 2.65 -10.78
N TRP A 25 8.59 2.81 -9.56
CA TRP A 25 9.35 3.47 -8.50
C TRP A 25 10.67 2.73 -8.23
N LEU A 26 10.62 1.40 -8.13
CA LEU A 26 11.81 0.61 -7.89
C LEU A 26 12.81 0.70 -9.04
N LYS A 27 12.33 0.73 -10.29
CA LYS A 27 13.20 0.90 -11.47
C LYS A 27 13.94 2.23 -11.44
N GLU A 28 13.27 3.29 -11.04
CA GLU A 28 13.88 4.61 -10.93
C GLU A 28 14.93 4.67 -9.83
N LYS A 29 14.73 3.89 -8.77
CA LYS A 29 15.65 3.82 -7.63
C LYS A 29 16.81 2.85 -7.88
N ASP A 30 16.52 1.66 -8.41
CA ASP A 30 17.51 0.60 -8.63
C ASP A 30 17.08 -0.28 -9.81
N ILE A 31 17.48 0.11 -11.00
CA ILE A 31 17.09 -0.58 -12.24
C ILE A 31 17.58 -2.02 -12.28
N LYS A 32 18.76 -2.30 -11.75
CA LYS A 32 19.33 -3.65 -11.76
C LYS A 32 18.52 -4.60 -10.88
N LEU A 33 18.15 -4.13 -9.70
CA LEU A 33 17.33 -4.90 -8.79
C LEU A 33 15.94 -5.14 -9.37
N ALA A 34 15.31 -4.11 -9.94
CA ALA A 34 14.00 -4.24 -10.55
C ALA A 34 13.98 -5.26 -11.67
N LYS A 35 14.99 -5.24 -12.53
CA LYS A 35 15.12 -6.23 -13.62
C LYS A 35 15.32 -7.64 -13.10
N LYS A 36 16.10 -7.81 -12.03
CA LYS A 36 16.31 -9.10 -11.39
C LYS A 36 15.01 -9.68 -10.84
N LEU A 37 14.16 -8.84 -10.27
CA LEU A 37 12.95 -9.29 -9.58
C LEU A 37 11.72 -9.48 -10.48
N ILE A 38 11.76 -9.02 -11.73
CA ILE A 38 10.56 -8.96 -12.57
C ILE A 38 10.24 -10.28 -13.26
N ASN A 39 10.26 -11.37 -12.51
CA ASN A 39 9.74 -12.66 -12.97
C ASN A 39 9.25 -13.49 -11.77
N SER A 40 8.33 -14.42 -12.02
CA SER A 40 7.65 -15.16 -10.94
C SER A 40 8.59 -16.04 -10.11
N SER A 41 9.64 -16.62 -10.72
CA SER A 41 10.58 -17.46 -9.99
C SER A 41 11.47 -16.64 -9.06
N SER A 42 11.85 -15.43 -9.48
CA SER A 42 12.63 -14.52 -8.64
C SER A 42 11.83 -13.98 -7.47
N LEU A 43 10.52 -13.76 -7.66
CA LEU A 43 9.66 -13.22 -6.59
C LEU A 43 9.65 -14.12 -5.36
N LYS A 44 9.50 -15.43 -5.56
CA LYS A 44 9.48 -16.38 -4.44
C LYS A 44 10.80 -16.45 -3.69
N ARG A 45 11.93 -16.32 -4.40
CA ARG A 45 13.25 -16.37 -3.79
C ARG A 45 13.65 -15.10 -3.07
N ASN A 46 13.00 -13.98 -3.37
CA ASN A 46 13.39 -12.66 -2.88
C ASN A 46 12.28 -11.97 -2.09
N GLU A 47 11.45 -12.75 -1.40
CA GLU A 47 10.32 -12.21 -0.64
C GLU A 47 10.71 -11.16 0.40
N SER A 48 11.75 -11.43 1.17
CA SER A 48 12.22 -10.49 2.21
C SER A 48 12.68 -9.17 1.60
N GLU A 49 13.38 -9.23 0.47
CA GLU A 49 13.85 -8.05 -0.22
C GLU A 49 12.70 -7.23 -0.80
N ILE A 50 11.74 -7.91 -1.43
CA ILE A 50 10.55 -7.25 -1.98
C ILE A 50 9.75 -6.59 -0.85
N LEU A 51 9.55 -7.27 0.27
CA LEU A 51 8.81 -6.72 1.41
C LEU A 51 9.51 -5.48 1.99
N ALA A 52 10.84 -5.52 2.12
CA ALA A 52 11.60 -4.38 2.63
C ALA A 52 11.44 -3.16 1.72
N HIS A 53 11.53 -3.35 0.41
CA HIS A 53 11.33 -2.25 -0.55
C HIS A 53 9.87 -1.78 -0.59
N ALA A 54 8.92 -2.68 -0.44
CA ALA A 54 7.51 -2.30 -0.37
C ALA A 54 7.22 -1.42 0.85
N LYS A 55 7.78 -1.76 2.00
CA LYS A 55 7.65 -0.93 3.20
C LYS A 55 8.26 0.46 2.99
N GLU A 56 9.45 0.53 2.38
CA GLU A 56 10.06 1.81 2.04
C GLU A 56 9.15 2.62 1.12
N TYR A 57 8.57 1.98 0.11
CA TYR A 57 7.66 2.63 -0.82
C TYR A 57 6.44 3.23 -0.11
N PHE A 58 5.79 2.47 0.75
CA PHE A 58 4.58 2.92 1.42
C PHE A 58 4.84 3.95 2.53
N PHE A 59 5.94 3.85 3.24
CA PHE A 59 6.21 4.72 4.39
C PHE A 59 7.14 5.89 4.10
N LYS A 60 8.04 5.77 3.13
CA LYS A 60 9.08 6.77 2.90
C LYS A 60 9.03 7.45 1.54
N ALA A 61 8.45 6.83 0.52
CA ALA A 61 8.38 7.45 -0.81
C ALA A 61 7.30 8.52 -0.83
N LYS A 62 7.71 9.76 -1.01
CA LYS A 62 6.83 10.92 -0.93
C LYS A 62 6.88 11.76 -2.21
N GLN A 63 5.77 12.44 -2.48
CA GLN A 63 5.71 13.50 -3.47
C GLN A 63 6.32 14.80 -2.92
N ASN A 64 6.39 15.85 -3.74
CA ASN A 64 6.88 17.15 -3.31
C ASN A 64 6.03 17.77 -2.19
N ASP A 65 4.77 17.38 -2.07
CA ASP A 65 3.85 17.84 -1.01
C ASP A 65 3.96 17.04 0.29
N ASN A 66 4.90 16.10 0.38
CA ASN A 66 5.14 15.21 1.51
C ASN A 66 4.07 14.12 1.73
N TYR A 67 3.11 13.98 0.82
CA TYR A 67 2.16 12.88 0.85
C TYR A 67 2.70 11.68 0.07
N PRO A 68 2.20 10.45 0.34
CA PRO A 68 2.71 9.25 -0.32
C PRO A 68 2.68 9.34 -1.83
N ILE A 69 3.68 8.74 -2.48
CA ILE A 69 3.77 8.73 -3.93
C ILE A 69 2.71 7.82 -4.56
N ASP A 70 2.26 6.78 -3.86
CA ASP A 70 1.30 5.83 -4.40
C ASP A 70 -0.11 6.43 -4.47
N PRO A 71 -0.71 6.50 -5.67
CA PRO A 71 -2.03 7.14 -5.83
C PRO A 71 -3.16 6.37 -5.13
N VAL A 72 -3.09 5.04 -5.10
CA VAL A 72 -4.10 4.21 -4.43
C VAL A 72 -4.01 4.38 -2.91
N GLN A 73 -2.79 4.45 -2.39
CA GLN A 73 -2.56 4.75 -0.97
C GLN A 73 -3.12 6.11 -0.59
N ARG A 74 -2.82 7.14 -1.39
CA ARG A 74 -3.37 8.50 -1.14
C ARG A 74 -4.89 8.48 -1.09
N PHE A 75 -5.53 7.78 -2.01
CA PHE A 75 -6.98 7.68 -2.04
C PHE A 75 -7.54 7.10 -0.74
N HIS A 76 -7.02 5.94 -0.32
CA HIS A 76 -7.53 5.27 0.86
C HIS A 76 -7.21 6.01 2.16
N LEU A 77 -5.98 6.51 2.30
CA LEU A 77 -5.60 7.22 3.54
C LEU A 77 -6.33 8.56 3.66
N SER A 78 -6.58 9.23 2.53
CA SER A 78 -7.37 10.47 2.56
C SER A 78 -8.83 10.22 2.97
N ASN A 79 -9.32 9.01 2.83
CA ASN A 79 -10.65 8.61 3.28
C ASN A 79 -10.67 8.02 4.70
N GLY A 80 -9.55 8.10 5.42
CA GLY A 80 -9.49 7.66 6.81
C GLY A 80 -9.18 6.19 7.04
N ALA A 81 -8.76 5.47 5.99
CA ALA A 81 -8.29 4.10 6.13
C ALA A 81 -6.88 4.04 6.70
N ILE A 82 -6.48 2.87 7.14
CA ILE A 82 -5.09 2.58 7.50
C ILE A 82 -4.52 1.56 6.51
N LEU A 83 -3.20 1.60 6.33
CA LEU A 83 -2.47 0.56 5.62
C LEU A 83 -2.39 -0.65 6.55
N ASP A 84 -3.04 -1.75 6.20
CA ASP A 84 -3.20 -2.87 7.10
C ASP A 84 -2.24 -4.03 6.86
N ASN A 85 -2.05 -4.43 5.60
CA ASN A 85 -1.17 -5.55 5.30
C ASN A 85 -0.64 -5.47 3.87
N ILE A 86 0.56 -6.03 3.68
CA ILE A 86 1.20 -6.16 2.37
C ILE A 86 1.27 -7.65 2.06
N HIS A 87 0.69 -8.06 0.95
CA HIS A 87 0.66 -9.46 0.52
C HIS A 87 1.66 -9.69 -0.60
N LEU A 88 2.58 -10.62 -0.40
CA LEU A 88 3.53 -11.06 -1.41
C LEU A 88 2.90 -12.14 -2.27
N ASN A 89 3.32 -12.21 -3.53
CA ASN A 89 2.83 -13.24 -4.48
C ASN A 89 1.31 -13.27 -4.59
N ALA A 90 0.67 -12.12 -4.45
CA ALA A 90 -0.79 -12.01 -4.44
C ALA A 90 -1.40 -11.82 -5.82
N ASP A 91 -0.65 -11.26 -6.76
CA ASP A 91 -1.06 -11.10 -8.16
C ASP A 91 0.08 -11.56 -9.07
N LEU A 92 0.03 -12.82 -9.48
CA LEU A 92 1.04 -13.42 -10.34
C LEU A 92 0.68 -13.38 -11.82
N SER A 93 -0.33 -12.56 -12.19
CA SER A 93 -0.62 -12.27 -13.58
C SER A 93 0.55 -11.50 -14.22
N GLU A 94 0.62 -11.48 -15.54
CA GLU A 94 1.65 -10.74 -16.26
C GLU A 94 1.68 -9.27 -15.84
N ASN A 95 0.51 -8.63 -15.76
CA ASN A 95 0.41 -7.24 -15.32
C ASN A 95 0.77 -7.04 -13.86
N GLY A 96 0.36 -7.96 -12.99
CA GLY A 96 0.70 -7.88 -11.56
C GLY A 96 2.19 -7.96 -11.31
N ILE A 97 2.89 -8.88 -11.99
CA ILE A 97 4.33 -9.00 -11.87
C ILE A 97 5.03 -7.77 -12.47
N LYS A 98 4.61 -7.34 -13.65
CA LYS A 98 5.21 -6.20 -14.35
C LYS A 98 5.05 -4.90 -13.58
N ASN A 99 3.88 -4.63 -13.02
CA ASN A 99 3.57 -3.34 -12.40
C ASN A 99 3.84 -3.28 -10.91
N SER A 100 3.74 -4.41 -10.20
CA SER A 100 3.80 -4.41 -8.74
C SER A 100 4.67 -5.50 -8.13
N LEU A 101 5.43 -6.25 -8.93
CA LEU A 101 6.20 -7.40 -8.46
C LEU A 101 5.36 -8.39 -7.66
N GLY A 102 4.08 -8.51 -8.03
CA GLY A 102 3.13 -9.45 -7.44
C GLY A 102 2.53 -9.03 -6.12
N ILE A 103 2.87 -7.86 -5.58
CA ILE A 103 2.30 -7.44 -4.29
C ILE A 103 0.89 -6.86 -4.45
N MET A 104 0.08 -7.05 -3.43
CA MET A 104 -1.18 -6.36 -3.23
C MET A 104 -1.25 -5.93 -1.76
N VAL A 105 -2.11 -4.98 -1.46
CA VAL A 105 -2.21 -4.46 -0.09
C VAL A 105 -3.64 -4.41 0.39
N ASN A 106 -3.81 -4.51 1.71
CA ASN A 106 -5.08 -4.25 2.35
C ASN A 106 -5.08 -2.85 2.94
N TYR A 107 -6.16 -2.11 2.69
CA TYR A 107 -6.49 -0.90 3.44
C TYR A 107 -7.71 -1.22 4.31
N LYS A 108 -7.61 -0.90 5.59
CA LYS A 108 -8.65 -1.21 6.56
C LYS A 108 -9.39 0.05 6.96
N TYR A 109 -10.70 -0.01 6.90
CA TYR A 109 -11.58 1.06 7.35
C TYR A 109 -12.20 0.64 8.68
N GLU A 110 -11.75 1.28 9.76
CA GLU A 110 -12.33 1.14 11.08
C GLU A 110 -13.23 2.35 11.27
N LEU A 111 -14.53 2.21 11.07
CA LEU A 111 -15.44 3.34 10.93
C LEU A 111 -15.46 4.26 12.17
N ASP A 112 -15.17 3.73 13.34
CA ASP A 112 -15.08 4.53 14.55
C ASP A 112 -13.77 5.33 14.67
N SER A 113 -12.78 5.03 13.85
CA SER A 113 -11.45 5.68 13.86
C SER A 113 -11.17 6.51 12.62
N ILE A 114 -12.13 6.65 11.70
CA ILE A 114 -11.92 7.35 10.43
C ILE A 114 -11.44 8.79 10.62
N GLU A 115 -12.07 9.54 11.53
CA GLU A 115 -11.69 10.93 11.76
C GLU A 115 -10.29 11.05 12.33
N GLN A 116 -9.93 10.17 13.27
CA GLN A 116 -8.60 10.16 13.87
C GLN A 116 -7.53 9.80 12.83
N ASN A 117 -7.80 8.81 11.99
CA ASN A 117 -6.86 8.41 10.93
C ASN A 117 -6.71 9.51 9.88
N HIS A 118 -7.80 10.16 9.51
CA HIS A 118 -7.81 11.29 8.60
C HIS A 118 -6.94 12.43 9.13
N GLU A 119 -7.07 12.76 10.41
CA GLU A 119 -6.25 13.79 11.04
C GLU A 119 -4.77 13.40 11.06
N GLU A 120 -4.45 12.15 11.40
CA GLU A 120 -3.07 11.67 11.39
C GLU A 120 -2.44 11.84 10.02
N TYR A 121 -3.17 11.49 8.97
CA TYR A 121 -2.69 11.61 7.60
C TYR A 121 -2.48 13.07 7.17
N PHE A 122 -3.49 13.93 7.38
CA PHE A 122 -3.45 15.31 6.89
C PHE A 122 -2.67 16.27 7.78
N SER A 123 -2.82 16.16 9.10
CA SER A 123 -2.18 17.12 10.01
C SER A 123 -0.77 16.72 10.42
N LYS A 124 -0.53 15.43 10.61
CA LYS A 124 0.78 14.92 11.02
C LYS A 124 1.62 14.41 9.86
N MET A 125 1.03 14.29 8.68
CA MET A 125 1.69 13.79 7.47
C MET A 125 2.36 12.43 7.67
N SER A 126 1.82 11.63 8.58
CA SER A 126 2.27 10.27 8.82
C SER A 126 1.36 9.27 8.10
N VAL A 127 1.82 8.04 7.96
CA VAL A 127 1.06 6.98 7.31
C VAL A 127 0.37 6.15 8.40
N PRO A 128 -0.97 6.29 8.56
CA PRO A 128 -1.69 5.42 9.47
C PRO A 128 -1.57 3.97 9.00
N ALA A 129 -1.08 3.11 9.88
CA ALA A 129 -0.81 1.71 9.52
C ALA A 129 -0.96 0.80 10.73
N SER A 130 -1.23 -0.49 10.46
CA SER A 130 -1.26 -1.52 11.49
C SER A 130 0.11 -1.69 12.13
N LYS A 131 0.13 -2.03 13.43
CA LYS A 131 1.37 -2.22 14.18
C LYS A 131 2.29 -3.27 13.56
N LYS A 132 1.72 -4.31 12.98
CA LYS A 132 2.49 -5.38 12.33
C LYS A 132 3.33 -4.92 11.14
N LEU A 133 3.04 -3.74 10.58
CA LEU A 133 3.81 -3.16 9.47
C LEU A 133 4.83 -2.15 9.94
N LYS A 134 4.68 -1.64 11.12
CA LYS A 134 5.62 -0.69 11.72
C LYS A 134 6.73 -1.42 12.46
#